data_93d6ee9ab9e70856bfba4b0bf4137bf2
#
_entry.id   93d6ee9ab9e70856bfba4b0bf4137bf2
#
_cell.length_a   1.000
_cell.length_b   1.000
_cell.length_c   1.000
_cell.angle_alpha   90.00
_cell.angle_beta   90.00
_cell.angle_gamma   90.00
#
_symmetry.space_group_name_H-M   'P 1'
#
loop_
_entity.id
_entity.type
_entity.pdbx_description
1 polymer ?
#
loop_
_entity_poly.entity_id
_entity_poly.type
_entity_poly.pdbx_seq_one_letter_code
_entity_poly.pdbx_strand_id
1 'polypeptide(L)'
;MSAFHIRTAQAHDMDYIIGLLAEAGWNPGLHDAQCFFASDPQGFLIAHLGEQAIGCVSAVRYPDVSATDFGFIGCYIMQPPWRGQIYGAWLGMHAMKLLHDCNIGIDGVVEQQTHYAHFGFSMAHRNLRYMGDCSTWPTDQSGLDIVNARTLPLAQLVAFDSQYFPAPRPAFLQAWLSPDTHHSLALMQDGQIIAYGTARACIRGYKIGPLFAQDSNSARAILLQLAAWIRQQTQTSSAPGASEVMLDISEENAQALALVQRLDMQFVFETARMYSQARPALNWQHIYGISSFELG
;
A
#
# COMPACT_ATOMS: atom_id res chain seq x y z
N MET A 1 29.55 -21.41 -14.54
CA MET A 1 28.23 -20.72 -14.56
C MET A 1 27.94 -20.25 -13.13
N SER A 2 27.57 -18.98 -12.95
CA SER A 2 27.24 -18.46 -11.63
C SER A 2 25.96 -19.17 -11.12
N ALA A 3 25.94 -19.58 -9.84
CA ALA A 3 24.81 -20.30 -9.26
C ALA A 3 23.66 -19.32 -8.96
N PHE A 4 22.44 -19.69 -9.34
CA PHE A 4 21.23 -18.97 -8.93
C PHE A 4 20.87 -19.37 -7.49
N HIS A 5 20.54 -18.38 -6.66
CA HIS A 5 20.00 -18.60 -5.32
C HIS A 5 19.06 -17.47 -4.90
N ILE A 6 18.24 -17.74 -3.93
CA ILE A 6 17.30 -16.77 -3.32
C ILE A 6 17.65 -16.70 -1.84
N ARG A 7 17.72 -15.50 -1.30
CA ARG A 7 17.90 -15.29 0.15
C ARG A 7 16.87 -14.32 0.70
N THR A 8 16.60 -14.43 1.98
CA THR A 8 15.86 -13.41 2.73
C THR A 8 16.67 -12.12 2.79
N ALA A 9 16.02 -10.99 2.54
CA ALA A 9 16.61 -9.67 2.68
C ALA A 9 16.80 -9.34 4.16
N GLN A 10 17.84 -8.58 4.45
CA GLN A 10 18.08 -7.94 5.73
C GLN A 10 17.66 -6.46 5.67
N ALA A 11 17.58 -5.79 6.81
CA ALA A 11 17.12 -4.39 6.85
C ALA A 11 17.91 -3.47 5.90
N HIS A 12 19.22 -3.67 5.76
CA HIS A 12 20.06 -2.86 4.86
C HIS A 12 19.84 -3.16 3.36
N ASP A 13 19.24 -4.31 3.02
CA ASP A 13 18.91 -4.65 1.64
C ASP A 13 17.64 -3.93 1.15
N MET A 14 16.85 -3.37 2.07
CA MET A 14 15.59 -2.73 1.70
C MET A 14 15.80 -1.53 0.78
N ASP A 15 16.93 -0.83 0.89
CA ASP A 15 17.28 0.27 -0.03
C ASP A 15 17.42 -0.23 -1.46
N TYR A 16 17.97 -1.44 -1.68
CA TYR A 16 18.03 -2.07 -3.00
C TYR A 16 16.61 -2.37 -3.53
N ILE A 17 15.74 -2.94 -2.70
CA ILE A 17 14.36 -3.26 -3.09
C ILE A 17 13.61 -1.97 -3.45
N ILE A 18 13.65 -0.95 -2.59
CA ILE A 18 13.00 0.36 -2.85
C ILE A 18 13.59 1.04 -4.08
N GLY A 19 14.90 0.91 -4.31
CA GLY A 19 15.55 1.38 -5.52
C GLY A 19 14.96 0.77 -6.79
N LEU A 20 14.71 -0.54 -6.80
CA LEU A 20 14.04 -1.22 -7.92
C LEU A 20 12.60 -0.74 -8.13
N LEU A 21 11.84 -0.46 -7.04
CA LEU A 21 10.50 0.13 -7.14
C LEU A 21 10.56 1.53 -7.76
N ALA A 22 11.56 2.34 -7.37
CA ALA A 22 11.77 3.67 -7.90
C ALA A 22 12.12 3.64 -9.40
N GLU A 23 13.05 2.76 -9.81
CA GLU A 23 13.44 2.56 -11.22
C GLU A 23 12.28 2.05 -12.07
N ALA A 24 11.37 1.26 -11.50
CA ALA A 24 10.15 0.80 -12.15
C ALA A 24 9.05 1.89 -12.22
N GLY A 25 9.28 3.09 -11.66
CA GLY A 25 8.33 4.20 -11.68
C GLY A 25 7.20 4.08 -10.66
N TRP A 26 7.32 3.21 -9.65
CA TRP A 26 6.26 2.99 -8.66
C TRP A 26 6.19 4.08 -7.59
N ASN A 27 7.11 5.04 -7.62
CA ASN A 27 7.16 6.20 -6.73
C ASN A 27 7.03 5.82 -5.24
N PRO A 28 7.98 5.05 -4.67
CA PRO A 28 7.90 4.63 -3.27
C PRO A 28 7.96 5.81 -2.31
N GLY A 29 7.42 5.61 -1.11
CA GLY A 29 7.54 6.55 0.00
C GLY A 29 8.97 6.62 0.54
N LEU A 30 9.34 7.77 1.07
CA LEU A 30 10.71 8.03 1.58
C LEU A 30 11.09 7.12 2.76
N HIS A 31 10.11 6.55 3.46
CA HIS A 31 10.30 5.63 4.58
C HIS A 31 9.67 4.25 4.35
N ASP A 32 9.27 3.94 3.11
CA ASP A 32 8.66 2.63 2.80
C ASP A 32 9.61 1.47 3.15
N ALA A 33 10.93 1.62 2.97
CA ALA A 33 11.91 0.59 3.34
C ALA A 33 11.73 0.09 4.78
N GLN A 34 11.73 1.00 5.75
CA GLN A 34 11.61 0.62 7.16
C GLN A 34 10.19 0.13 7.51
N CYS A 35 9.16 0.77 6.95
CA CYS A 35 7.76 0.40 7.23
C CYS A 35 7.42 -0.98 6.65
N PHE A 36 7.89 -1.26 5.44
CA PHE A 36 7.68 -2.54 4.78
C PHE A 36 8.42 -3.66 5.52
N PHE A 37 9.71 -3.45 5.84
CA PHE A 37 10.49 -4.44 6.57
C PHE A 37 9.89 -4.77 7.94
N ALA A 38 9.34 -3.78 8.64
CA ALA A 38 8.71 -3.98 9.95
C ALA A 38 7.42 -4.82 9.87
N SER A 39 6.75 -4.89 8.71
CA SER A 39 5.53 -5.69 8.54
C SER A 39 5.81 -7.18 8.68
N ASP A 40 6.89 -7.65 8.07
CA ASP A 40 7.39 -9.02 8.16
C ASP A 40 8.87 -9.05 7.74
N PRO A 41 9.82 -9.06 8.68
CA PRO A 41 11.26 -9.08 8.36
C PRO A 41 11.72 -10.33 7.60
N GLN A 42 10.91 -11.40 7.54
CA GLN A 42 11.22 -12.61 6.78
C GLN A 42 10.55 -12.63 5.40
N GLY A 43 9.65 -11.68 5.13
CA GLY A 43 8.82 -11.65 3.94
C GLY A 43 9.50 -11.05 2.70
N PHE A 44 10.73 -10.56 2.76
CA PHE A 44 11.41 -9.92 1.62
C PHE A 44 12.53 -10.81 1.09
N LEU A 45 12.55 -11.03 -0.22
CA LEU A 45 13.46 -11.95 -0.89
C LEU A 45 14.23 -11.26 -2.01
N ILE A 46 15.52 -11.62 -2.15
CA ILE A 46 16.37 -11.17 -3.24
C ILE A 46 16.88 -12.39 -4.00
N ALA A 47 16.70 -12.36 -5.32
CA ALA A 47 17.29 -13.34 -6.24
C ALA A 47 18.69 -12.91 -6.65
N HIS A 48 19.62 -13.84 -6.62
CA HIS A 48 21.02 -13.65 -7.00
C HIS A 48 21.44 -14.61 -8.10
N LEU A 49 22.36 -14.16 -8.94
CA LEU A 49 23.14 -15.00 -9.85
C LEU A 49 24.63 -14.81 -9.54
N GLY A 50 25.24 -15.75 -8.82
CA GLY A 50 26.51 -15.53 -8.14
C GLY A 50 26.36 -14.42 -7.09
N GLU A 51 27.23 -13.42 -7.11
CA GLU A 51 27.21 -12.27 -6.20
C GLU A 51 26.22 -11.16 -6.66
N GLN A 52 25.73 -11.23 -7.89
CA GLN A 52 24.87 -10.19 -8.45
C GLN A 52 23.43 -10.38 -8.02
N ALA A 53 22.83 -9.38 -7.37
CA ALA A 53 21.39 -9.30 -7.17
C ALA A 53 20.70 -9.01 -8.52
N ILE A 54 19.67 -9.77 -8.87
CA ILE A 54 19.01 -9.71 -10.19
C ILE A 54 17.50 -9.43 -10.11
N GLY A 55 16.92 -9.41 -8.91
CA GLY A 55 15.51 -9.10 -8.70
C GLY A 55 15.10 -9.30 -7.25
N CYS A 56 13.86 -8.91 -6.95
CA CYS A 56 13.27 -9.05 -5.62
C CYS A 56 11.78 -9.42 -5.70
N VAL A 57 11.24 -9.89 -4.58
CA VAL A 57 9.82 -10.08 -4.33
C VAL A 57 9.55 -9.93 -2.83
N SER A 58 8.39 -9.41 -2.46
CA SER A 58 7.86 -9.53 -1.10
C SER A 58 6.83 -10.65 -1.02
N ALA A 59 6.84 -11.41 0.08
CA ALA A 59 5.90 -12.45 0.45
C ALA A 59 5.57 -12.25 1.93
N VAL A 60 4.86 -11.16 2.24
CA VAL A 60 4.57 -10.71 3.60
C VAL A 60 3.44 -11.53 4.19
N ARG A 61 3.63 -12.06 5.39
CA ARG A 61 2.61 -12.80 6.15
C ARG A 61 1.98 -11.89 7.20
N TYR A 62 0.67 -11.90 7.26
CA TYR A 62 -0.13 -11.26 8.28
C TYR A 62 -0.86 -12.36 9.08
N PRO A 63 -0.35 -12.72 10.28
CA PRO A 63 -0.94 -13.79 11.08
C PRO A 63 -2.33 -13.41 11.59
N ASP A 64 -3.28 -14.34 11.52
CA ASP A 64 -4.58 -14.21 12.15
C ASP A 64 -4.88 -15.42 13.01
N VAL A 65 -4.87 -15.23 14.33
CA VAL A 65 -5.12 -16.29 15.31
C VAL A 65 -6.56 -16.81 15.30
N SER A 66 -7.47 -16.11 14.63
CA SER A 66 -8.90 -16.44 14.56
C SER A 66 -9.33 -17.05 13.23
N ALA A 67 -8.47 -17.00 12.21
CA ALA A 67 -8.78 -17.44 10.85
C ALA A 67 -7.53 -17.98 10.13
N THR A 68 -7.65 -18.20 8.83
CA THR A 68 -6.51 -18.50 7.96
C THR A 68 -5.63 -17.25 7.84
N ASP A 69 -4.31 -17.40 8.01
CA ASP A 69 -3.36 -16.32 7.80
C ASP A 69 -3.56 -15.68 6.41
N PHE A 70 -3.41 -14.39 6.37
CA PHE A 70 -3.37 -13.64 5.11
C PHE A 70 -1.93 -13.42 4.67
N GLY A 71 -1.65 -13.62 3.40
CA GLY A 71 -0.36 -13.31 2.80
C GLY A 71 -0.51 -12.28 1.69
N PHE A 72 0.53 -11.49 1.43
CA PHE A 72 0.54 -10.58 0.30
C PHE A 72 1.85 -10.69 -0.47
N ILE A 73 1.76 -10.94 -1.78
CA ILE A 73 2.93 -10.91 -2.68
C ILE A 73 2.94 -9.58 -3.42
N GLY A 74 4.04 -8.85 -3.27
CA GLY A 74 4.30 -7.58 -3.92
C GLY A 74 5.77 -7.40 -4.25
N CYS A 75 6.21 -6.20 -4.59
CA CYS A 75 7.60 -5.86 -4.91
C CYS A 75 8.26 -6.85 -5.89
N TYR A 76 7.48 -7.51 -6.77
CA TYR A 76 7.97 -8.52 -7.69
C TYR A 76 8.59 -7.87 -8.92
N ILE A 77 9.90 -7.72 -8.90
CA ILE A 77 10.66 -7.04 -9.95
C ILE A 77 11.91 -7.84 -10.30
N MET A 78 12.08 -8.12 -11.59
CA MET A 78 13.35 -8.57 -12.15
C MET A 78 14.06 -7.39 -12.84
N GLN A 79 15.36 -7.27 -12.64
CA GLN A 79 16.16 -6.29 -13.40
C GLN A 79 16.06 -6.55 -14.92
N PRO A 80 16.08 -5.50 -15.77
CA PRO A 80 15.82 -5.62 -17.21
C PRO A 80 16.58 -6.73 -17.93
N PRO A 81 17.90 -6.96 -17.69
CA PRO A 81 18.65 -8.03 -18.39
C PRO A 81 18.14 -9.45 -18.08
N TRP A 82 17.41 -9.62 -16.97
CA TRP A 82 16.97 -10.92 -16.46
C TRP A 82 15.45 -11.18 -16.63
N ARG A 83 14.76 -10.24 -17.27
CA ARG A 83 13.33 -10.39 -17.59
C ARG A 83 13.13 -11.43 -18.69
N GLY A 84 11.98 -12.12 -18.66
CA GLY A 84 11.64 -13.15 -19.63
C GLY A 84 12.46 -14.45 -19.49
N GLN A 85 13.30 -14.58 -18.47
CA GLN A 85 14.06 -15.77 -18.15
C GLN A 85 13.40 -16.54 -16.98
N ILE A 86 13.87 -17.78 -16.76
CA ILE A 86 13.32 -18.70 -15.74
C ILE A 86 13.44 -18.17 -14.28
N TYR A 87 14.37 -17.26 -14.03
CA TYR A 87 14.69 -16.77 -12.68
C TYR A 87 13.51 -16.09 -12.01
N GLY A 88 12.72 -15.32 -12.76
CA GLY A 88 11.49 -14.71 -12.23
C GLY A 88 10.48 -15.75 -11.78
N ALA A 89 10.26 -16.79 -12.58
CA ALA A 89 9.37 -17.89 -12.21
C ALA A 89 9.82 -18.60 -10.93
N TRP A 90 11.11 -18.88 -10.78
CA TRP A 90 11.66 -19.49 -9.56
C TRP A 90 11.49 -18.58 -8.34
N LEU A 91 11.70 -17.27 -8.50
CA LEU A 91 11.50 -16.28 -7.43
C LEU A 91 10.02 -16.23 -7.00
N GLY A 92 9.09 -16.14 -7.95
CA GLY A 92 7.65 -16.15 -7.68
C GLY A 92 7.16 -17.45 -7.02
N MET A 93 7.61 -18.62 -7.50
CA MET A 93 7.31 -19.90 -6.86
C MET A 93 7.85 -19.99 -5.44
N HIS A 94 9.02 -19.42 -5.16
CA HIS A 94 9.58 -19.37 -3.81
C HIS A 94 8.71 -18.54 -2.88
N ALA A 95 8.26 -17.35 -3.33
CA ALA A 95 7.34 -16.48 -2.59
C ALA A 95 6.02 -17.19 -2.28
N MET A 96 5.42 -17.84 -3.27
CA MET A 96 4.18 -18.64 -3.07
C MET A 96 4.38 -19.81 -2.08
N LYS A 97 5.56 -20.44 -2.11
CA LYS A 97 5.88 -21.52 -1.17
C LYS A 97 5.97 -21.03 0.29
N LEU A 98 6.48 -19.82 0.53
CA LEU A 98 6.54 -19.23 1.87
C LEU A 98 5.14 -18.95 2.44
N LEU A 99 4.17 -18.67 1.57
CA LEU A 99 2.79 -18.34 1.94
C LEU A 99 1.80 -19.48 1.60
N HIS A 100 2.27 -20.72 1.48
CA HIS A 100 1.47 -21.84 0.94
C HIS A 100 0.20 -22.17 1.75
N ASP A 101 0.18 -21.82 3.02
CA ASP A 101 -0.92 -22.01 3.98
C ASP A 101 -1.78 -20.75 4.18
N CYS A 102 -1.44 -19.63 3.50
CA CYS A 102 -2.17 -18.37 3.55
C CYS A 102 -3.21 -18.26 2.43
N ASN A 103 -4.22 -17.40 2.65
CA ASN A 103 -4.92 -16.79 1.53
C ASN A 103 -4.06 -15.65 0.99
N ILE A 104 -3.53 -15.78 -0.21
CA ILE A 104 -2.55 -14.84 -0.78
C ILE A 104 -3.28 -13.80 -1.62
N GLY A 105 -3.05 -12.50 -1.33
CA GLY A 105 -3.45 -11.37 -2.17
C GLY A 105 -2.29 -10.88 -3.04
N ILE A 106 -2.62 -10.34 -4.20
CA ILE A 106 -1.70 -9.61 -5.09
C ILE A 106 -2.40 -8.40 -5.70
N ASP A 107 -1.64 -7.36 -6.01
CA ASP A 107 -2.02 -6.29 -6.93
C ASP A 107 -1.17 -6.43 -8.20
N GLY A 108 -1.61 -7.32 -9.10
CA GLY A 108 -0.90 -7.63 -10.32
C GLY A 108 -1.11 -6.59 -11.41
N VAL A 109 -0.12 -6.39 -12.27
CA VAL A 109 -0.29 -5.61 -13.49
C VAL A 109 -1.30 -6.32 -14.40
N VAL A 110 -2.19 -5.54 -15.02
CA VAL A 110 -3.33 -6.08 -15.77
C VAL A 110 -2.90 -6.99 -16.93
N GLU A 111 -1.79 -6.67 -17.58
CA GLU A 111 -1.24 -7.44 -18.70
C GLU A 111 -0.78 -8.84 -18.29
N GLN A 112 -0.50 -9.06 -17.00
CA GLN A 112 -0.10 -10.36 -16.46
C GLN A 112 -1.24 -11.12 -15.77
N GLN A 113 -2.46 -10.62 -15.79
CA GLN A 113 -3.61 -11.21 -15.10
C GLN A 113 -3.84 -12.68 -15.49
N THR A 114 -3.74 -13.01 -16.78
CA THR A 114 -3.86 -14.41 -17.27
C THR A 114 -2.75 -15.30 -16.72
N HIS A 115 -1.55 -14.76 -16.58
CA HIS A 115 -0.42 -15.48 -15.99
C HIS A 115 -0.68 -15.81 -14.51
N TYR A 116 -1.13 -14.83 -13.72
CA TYR A 116 -1.49 -15.07 -12.31
C TYR A 116 -2.64 -16.09 -12.15
N ALA A 117 -3.61 -16.09 -13.08
CA ALA A 117 -4.70 -17.07 -13.08
C ALA A 117 -4.19 -18.52 -13.23
N HIS A 118 -3.13 -18.76 -14.02
CA HIS A 118 -2.49 -20.07 -14.14
C HIS A 118 -1.82 -20.54 -12.83
N PHE A 119 -1.48 -19.62 -11.94
CA PHE A 119 -0.97 -19.93 -10.59
C PHE A 119 -2.07 -20.02 -9.54
N GLY A 120 -3.34 -20.06 -9.95
CA GLY A 120 -4.48 -20.28 -9.05
C GLY A 120 -5.08 -19.00 -8.47
N PHE A 121 -4.65 -17.82 -8.91
CA PHE A 121 -5.26 -16.56 -8.47
C PHE A 121 -6.54 -16.26 -9.24
N SER A 122 -7.57 -15.84 -8.51
CA SER A 122 -8.84 -15.38 -9.05
C SER A 122 -8.98 -13.87 -8.94
N MET A 123 -9.46 -13.23 -10.01
CA MET A 123 -9.73 -11.80 -10.04
C MET A 123 -10.84 -11.43 -9.06
N ALA A 124 -10.60 -10.40 -8.25
CA ALA A 124 -11.60 -9.84 -7.33
C ALA A 124 -12.15 -8.50 -7.85
N HIS A 125 -11.27 -7.54 -8.06
CA HIS A 125 -11.60 -6.19 -8.55
C HIS A 125 -10.34 -5.50 -9.05
N ARG A 126 -10.50 -4.30 -9.65
CA ARG A 126 -9.38 -3.43 -9.98
C ARG A 126 -9.15 -2.40 -8.87
N ASN A 127 -7.89 -2.12 -8.60
CA ASN A 127 -7.50 -0.92 -7.87
C ASN A 127 -7.01 0.13 -8.87
N LEU A 128 -7.50 1.34 -8.73
CA LEU A 128 -7.29 2.46 -9.66
C LEU A 128 -6.48 3.53 -8.95
N ARG A 129 -5.33 3.91 -9.51
CA ARG A 129 -4.56 5.06 -9.03
C ARG A 129 -5.04 6.33 -9.67
N TYR A 130 -5.42 7.28 -8.83
CA TYR A 130 -5.70 8.66 -9.21
C TYR A 130 -4.62 9.59 -8.69
N MET A 131 -4.37 10.67 -9.41
CA MET A 131 -3.43 11.73 -9.05
C MET A 131 -4.10 13.09 -9.20
N GLY A 132 -3.89 13.99 -8.23
CA GLY A 132 -4.38 15.37 -8.26
C GLY A 132 -3.40 16.33 -7.62
N ASP A 133 -3.60 17.62 -7.85
CA ASP A 133 -2.83 18.68 -7.20
C ASP A 133 -3.62 19.25 -6.02
N CYS A 134 -3.20 18.91 -4.81
CA CYS A 134 -3.92 19.32 -3.60
C CYS A 134 -3.81 20.83 -3.31
N SER A 135 -2.99 21.60 -4.04
CA SER A 135 -2.92 23.06 -3.91
C SER A 135 -4.26 23.72 -4.26
N THR A 136 -5.03 23.11 -5.15
CA THR A 136 -6.33 23.61 -5.64
C THR A 136 -7.53 23.09 -4.83
N TRP A 137 -7.32 22.14 -3.91
CA TRP A 137 -8.41 21.52 -3.19
C TRP A 137 -9.00 22.44 -2.12
N PRO A 138 -10.31 22.35 -1.83
CA PRO A 138 -10.93 23.14 -0.80
C PRO A 138 -10.35 22.83 0.58
N THR A 139 -10.51 23.77 1.51
CA THR A 139 -10.21 23.54 2.93
C THR A 139 -11.39 22.84 3.58
N ASP A 140 -11.11 21.89 4.45
CA ASP A 140 -12.16 21.30 5.27
C ASP A 140 -12.68 22.31 6.30
N GLN A 141 -14.01 22.45 6.38
CA GLN A 141 -14.71 23.34 7.29
C GLN A 141 -15.75 22.60 8.11
N SER A 142 -15.64 21.26 8.21
CA SER A 142 -16.63 20.41 8.84
C SER A 142 -16.74 20.62 10.36
N GLY A 143 -15.67 21.08 11.01
CA GLY A 143 -15.59 21.20 12.48
C GLY A 143 -15.63 19.84 13.20
N LEU A 144 -15.31 18.76 12.49
CA LEU A 144 -15.26 17.39 13.04
C LEU A 144 -14.06 17.21 13.96
N ASP A 145 -14.18 16.29 14.93
CA ASP A 145 -13.12 15.97 15.90
C ASP A 145 -12.04 15.10 15.26
N ILE A 146 -11.13 15.74 14.49
CA ILE A 146 -10.00 15.09 13.83
C ILE A 146 -8.76 15.26 14.68
N VAL A 147 -8.18 14.14 15.08
CA VAL A 147 -6.99 14.07 15.94
C VAL A 147 -5.80 13.45 15.20
N ASN A 148 -4.59 13.71 15.70
CA ASN A 148 -3.42 13.00 15.22
C ASN A 148 -3.50 11.53 15.68
N ALA A 149 -3.51 10.60 14.74
CA ALA A 149 -3.64 9.17 15.02
C ALA A 149 -2.53 8.61 15.93
N ARG A 150 -1.35 9.25 15.96
CA ARG A 150 -0.23 8.89 16.87
C ARG A 150 -0.58 9.08 18.35
N THR A 151 -1.57 9.91 18.67
CA THR A 151 -1.98 10.13 20.07
C THR A 151 -2.95 9.08 20.59
N LEU A 152 -3.47 8.23 19.69
CA LEU A 152 -4.42 7.18 20.04
C LEU A 152 -3.68 5.89 20.48
N PRO A 153 -4.29 5.07 21.36
CA PRO A 153 -3.78 3.75 21.64
C PRO A 153 -3.65 2.90 20.38
N LEU A 154 -2.49 2.30 20.13
CA LEU A 154 -2.26 1.44 18.96
C LEU A 154 -3.33 0.34 18.84
N ALA A 155 -3.75 -0.25 19.95
CA ALA A 155 -4.79 -1.28 19.96
C ALA A 155 -6.13 -0.79 19.38
N GLN A 156 -6.49 0.49 19.59
CA GLN A 156 -7.70 1.08 19.01
C GLN A 156 -7.58 1.24 17.48
N LEU A 157 -6.41 1.67 17.01
CA LEU A 157 -6.12 1.77 15.58
C LEU A 157 -6.10 0.39 14.91
N VAL A 158 -5.47 -0.62 15.54
CA VAL A 158 -5.47 -2.00 15.04
C VAL A 158 -6.90 -2.54 14.94
N ALA A 159 -7.71 -2.33 15.97
CA ALA A 159 -9.12 -2.79 15.97
C ALA A 159 -9.95 -2.11 14.86
N PHE A 160 -9.68 -0.84 14.53
CA PHE A 160 -10.33 -0.14 13.44
C PHE A 160 -9.81 -0.63 12.08
N ASP A 161 -8.50 -0.70 11.88
CA ASP A 161 -7.84 -1.11 10.63
C ASP A 161 -8.24 -2.54 10.22
N SER A 162 -8.35 -3.46 11.19
CA SER A 162 -8.73 -4.86 10.96
C SER A 162 -10.16 -5.06 10.41
N GLN A 163 -10.99 -4.02 10.39
CA GLN A 163 -12.29 -4.06 9.71
C GLN A 163 -12.16 -3.90 8.19
N TYR A 164 -11.01 -3.41 7.71
CA TYR A 164 -10.77 -3.01 6.32
C TYR A 164 -9.54 -3.67 5.70
N PHE A 165 -8.83 -4.49 6.48
CA PHE A 165 -7.70 -5.29 6.03
C PHE A 165 -7.90 -6.76 6.45
N PRO A 166 -7.50 -7.74 5.64
CA PRO A 166 -7.83 -9.15 5.87
C PRO A 166 -7.30 -9.77 7.17
N ALA A 167 -6.34 -9.14 7.83
CA ALA A 167 -5.75 -9.61 9.08
C ALA A 167 -5.26 -8.44 9.95
N PRO A 168 -5.14 -8.60 11.29
CA PRO A 168 -4.49 -7.60 12.13
C PRO A 168 -3.03 -7.38 11.75
N ARG A 169 -2.59 -6.12 11.68
CA ARG A 169 -1.22 -5.76 11.28
C ARG A 169 -0.56 -4.71 12.21
N PRO A 170 -0.44 -5.01 13.51
CA PRO A 170 0.05 -4.04 14.50
C PRO A 170 1.47 -3.55 14.22
N ALA A 171 2.39 -4.44 13.80
CA ALA A 171 3.76 -4.07 13.48
C ALA A 171 3.83 -3.09 12.30
N PHE A 172 3.05 -3.33 11.24
CA PHE A 172 2.90 -2.39 10.12
C PHE A 172 2.38 -1.04 10.62
N LEU A 173 1.27 -1.00 11.34
CA LEU A 173 0.67 0.25 11.82
C LEU A 173 1.60 1.04 12.72
N GLN A 174 2.31 0.38 13.63
CA GLN A 174 3.31 1.03 14.48
C GLN A 174 4.42 1.68 13.66
N ALA A 175 4.96 0.97 12.67
CA ALA A 175 5.98 1.50 11.78
C ALA A 175 5.43 2.61 10.88
N TRP A 176 4.19 2.45 10.36
CA TRP A 176 3.54 3.40 9.47
C TRP A 176 3.25 4.75 10.12
N LEU A 177 2.97 4.74 11.42
CA LEU A 177 2.75 5.96 12.21
C LEU A 177 4.04 6.66 12.61
N SER A 178 5.21 5.99 12.58
CA SER A 178 6.45 6.49 13.18
C SER A 178 7.16 7.60 12.41
N PRO A 179 7.29 7.58 11.06
CA PRO A 179 8.09 8.57 10.33
C PRO A 179 7.50 9.99 10.39
N ASP A 180 8.34 11.00 10.59
CA ASP A 180 7.90 12.40 10.61
C ASP A 180 7.37 12.90 9.27
N THR A 181 7.73 12.21 8.17
CA THR A 181 7.21 12.46 6.82
C THR A 181 5.86 11.80 6.55
N HIS A 182 5.35 11.04 7.52
CA HIS A 182 3.99 10.51 7.50
C HIS A 182 3.11 11.37 8.41
N HIS A 183 1.92 11.71 7.93
CA HIS A 183 0.91 12.39 8.73
C HIS A 183 -0.36 11.56 8.77
N SER A 184 -0.70 11.07 9.94
CA SER A 184 -1.82 10.16 10.14
C SER A 184 -2.89 10.84 11.01
N LEU A 185 -4.12 10.84 10.49
CA LEU A 185 -5.27 11.46 11.13
C LEU A 185 -6.37 10.44 11.38
N ALA A 186 -7.07 10.60 12.50
CA ALA A 186 -8.27 9.84 12.82
C ALA A 186 -9.41 10.80 13.16
N LEU A 187 -10.61 10.48 12.67
CA LEU A 187 -11.84 11.17 13.03
C LEU A 187 -12.53 10.39 14.16
N MET A 188 -12.80 11.08 15.25
CA MET A 188 -13.41 10.50 16.43
C MET A 188 -14.89 10.87 16.53
N GLN A 189 -15.71 9.89 16.93
CA GLN A 189 -17.10 10.09 17.31
C GLN A 189 -17.43 9.20 18.50
N ASP A 190 -17.95 9.78 19.58
CA ASP A 190 -18.31 9.07 20.82
C ASP A 190 -17.17 8.17 21.36
N GLY A 191 -15.92 8.66 21.26
CA GLY A 191 -14.73 7.94 21.68
C GLY A 191 -14.27 6.80 20.77
N GLN A 192 -14.91 6.62 19.61
CA GLN A 192 -14.58 5.61 18.62
C GLN A 192 -13.97 6.24 17.36
N ILE A 193 -13.07 5.52 16.69
CA ILE A 193 -12.56 5.91 15.37
C ILE A 193 -13.64 5.58 14.34
N ILE A 194 -14.04 6.56 13.53
CA ILE A 194 -14.96 6.37 12.40
C ILE A 194 -14.31 6.61 11.04
N ALA A 195 -13.15 7.25 11.01
CA ALA A 195 -12.31 7.34 9.83
C ALA A 195 -10.84 7.46 10.24
N TYR A 196 -9.95 6.98 9.37
CA TYR A 196 -8.50 7.02 9.54
C TYR A 196 -7.83 7.14 8.19
N GLY A 197 -6.78 7.95 8.09
CA GLY A 197 -5.99 8.06 6.89
C GLY A 197 -4.58 8.55 7.15
N THR A 198 -3.66 8.20 6.25
CA THR A 198 -2.24 8.59 6.31
C THR A 198 -1.80 9.21 4.99
N ALA A 199 -1.22 10.40 5.05
CA ALA A 199 -0.41 10.96 3.98
C ALA A 199 1.06 10.61 4.23
N ARG A 200 1.77 10.14 3.20
CA ARG A 200 3.20 9.87 3.25
C ARG A 200 3.94 10.54 2.11
N ALA A 201 5.09 11.17 2.41
CA ALA A 201 5.96 11.74 1.40
C ALA A 201 6.60 10.64 0.55
N CYS A 202 6.62 10.83 -0.76
CA CYS A 202 7.22 9.94 -1.74
C CYS A 202 8.38 10.64 -2.46
N ILE A 203 9.07 9.94 -3.35
CA ILE A 203 10.11 10.54 -4.19
C ILE A 203 9.52 11.76 -4.95
N ARG A 204 8.28 11.64 -5.42
CA ARG A 204 7.52 12.73 -6.02
C ARG A 204 6.17 12.86 -5.32
N GLY A 205 5.91 14.04 -4.73
CA GLY A 205 4.65 14.33 -4.07
C GLY A 205 4.34 13.43 -2.88
N TYR A 206 3.09 13.09 -2.73
CA TYR A 206 2.56 12.31 -1.61
C TYR A 206 1.64 11.19 -2.08
N LYS A 207 1.57 10.11 -1.30
CA LYS A 207 0.50 9.11 -1.41
C LYS A 207 -0.38 9.17 -0.16
N ILE A 208 -1.68 9.02 -0.34
CA ILE A 208 -2.63 8.84 0.76
C ILE A 208 -3.05 7.37 0.78
N GLY A 209 -2.74 6.72 1.89
CA GLY A 209 -3.06 5.31 2.14
C GLY A 209 -2.56 4.84 3.50
N PRO A 210 -3.43 4.14 4.28
CA PRO A 210 -4.84 3.90 3.99
C PRO A 210 -5.70 5.17 4.08
N LEU A 211 -6.93 5.08 3.52
CA LEU A 211 -8.03 6.00 3.80
C LEU A 211 -9.30 5.16 4.02
N PHE A 212 -9.61 4.86 5.27
CA PHE A 212 -10.75 4.07 5.68
C PHE A 212 -11.76 4.96 6.41
N ALA A 213 -13.05 4.84 6.07
CA ALA A 213 -14.09 5.66 6.69
C ALA A 213 -15.46 4.99 6.60
N GLN A 214 -16.29 5.19 7.61
CA GLN A 214 -17.65 4.64 7.64
C GLN A 214 -18.58 5.32 6.63
N ASP A 215 -18.23 6.55 6.18
CA ASP A 215 -19.01 7.31 5.20
C ASP A 215 -18.14 8.28 4.38
N SER A 216 -18.71 8.82 3.28
CA SER A 216 -18.01 9.68 2.36
C SER A 216 -17.66 11.07 2.92
N ASN A 217 -18.43 11.60 3.88
CA ASN A 217 -18.14 12.90 4.49
C ASN A 217 -16.93 12.78 5.41
N SER A 218 -16.86 11.70 6.19
CA SER A 218 -15.73 11.37 7.05
C SER A 218 -14.44 11.14 6.24
N ALA A 219 -14.53 10.37 5.13
CA ALA A 219 -13.41 10.16 4.22
C ALA A 219 -12.91 11.48 3.61
N ARG A 220 -13.84 12.32 3.14
CA ARG A 220 -13.54 13.62 2.57
C ARG A 220 -12.89 14.56 3.59
N ALA A 221 -13.37 14.60 4.83
CA ALA A 221 -12.81 15.44 5.88
C ALA A 221 -11.34 15.05 6.17
N ILE A 222 -11.06 13.76 6.38
CA ILE A 222 -9.70 13.26 6.57
C ILE A 222 -8.81 13.61 5.36
N LEU A 223 -9.28 13.34 4.13
CA LEU A 223 -8.51 13.63 2.91
C LEU A 223 -8.14 15.12 2.78
N LEU A 224 -9.09 16.02 3.05
CA LEU A 224 -8.85 17.47 2.95
C LEU A 224 -7.95 18.00 4.07
N GLN A 225 -8.01 17.44 5.27
CA GLN A 225 -7.08 17.79 6.35
C GLN A 225 -5.66 17.28 6.06
N LEU A 226 -5.51 16.06 5.51
CA LEU A 226 -4.21 15.57 5.02
C LEU A 226 -3.66 16.46 3.91
N ALA A 227 -4.50 16.88 2.96
CA ALA A 227 -4.13 17.81 1.91
C ALA A 227 -3.72 19.19 2.47
N ALA A 228 -4.38 19.69 3.51
CA ALA A 228 -3.99 20.93 4.18
C ALA A 228 -2.60 20.83 4.81
N TRP A 229 -2.30 19.70 5.45
CA TRP A 229 -0.95 19.43 5.97
C TRP A 229 0.10 19.37 4.83
N ILE A 230 -0.18 18.67 3.72
CA ILE A 230 0.73 18.61 2.57
C ILE A 230 1.01 20.03 2.03
N ARG A 231 -0.02 20.88 1.88
CA ARG A 231 0.15 22.27 1.45
C ARG A 231 1.09 23.06 2.37
N GLN A 232 1.01 22.86 3.69
CA GLN A 232 1.93 23.49 4.64
C GLN A 232 3.38 23.01 4.45
N GLN A 233 3.59 21.70 4.21
CA GLN A 233 4.94 21.15 3.96
C GLN A 233 5.54 21.68 2.65
N THR A 234 4.71 22.00 1.68
CA THR A 234 5.14 22.35 0.31
C THR A 234 5.13 23.85 0.02
N GLN A 235 4.73 24.70 0.96
CA GLN A 235 4.62 26.17 0.78
C GLN A 235 5.88 26.83 0.23
N THR A 236 7.06 26.36 0.63
CA THR A 236 8.35 26.91 0.21
C THR A 236 9.02 26.08 -0.89
N SER A 237 8.39 25.00 -1.33
CA SER A 237 8.95 24.10 -2.34
C SER A 237 8.64 24.61 -3.74
N SER A 238 9.67 24.84 -4.52
CA SER A 238 9.56 25.10 -5.96
C SER A 238 9.70 23.81 -6.81
N ALA A 239 9.79 22.65 -6.17
CA ALA A 239 9.95 21.39 -6.89
C ALA A 239 8.67 21.04 -7.69
N PRO A 240 8.79 20.69 -8.97
CA PRO A 240 7.63 20.24 -9.75
C PRO A 240 6.92 19.08 -9.10
N GLY A 241 5.60 19.17 -8.96
CA GLY A 241 4.78 18.10 -8.37
C GLY A 241 4.87 17.97 -6.85
N ALA A 242 5.40 18.97 -6.13
CA ALA A 242 5.50 18.92 -4.67
C ALA A 242 4.13 18.74 -3.99
N SER A 243 3.06 19.33 -4.53
CA SER A 243 1.68 19.21 -4.05
C SER A 243 0.87 18.10 -4.72
N GLU A 244 1.51 17.27 -5.55
CA GLU A 244 0.82 16.11 -6.14
C GLU A 244 0.48 15.07 -5.08
N VAL A 245 -0.75 14.58 -5.15
CA VAL A 245 -1.28 13.55 -4.25
C VAL A 245 -1.80 12.40 -5.07
N MET A 246 -1.36 11.19 -4.72
CA MET A 246 -1.85 9.94 -5.29
C MET A 246 -2.77 9.24 -4.29
N LEU A 247 -3.85 8.67 -4.80
CA LEU A 247 -4.81 7.87 -4.03
C LEU A 247 -5.15 6.60 -4.83
N ASP A 248 -5.02 5.44 -4.19
CA ASP A 248 -5.27 4.13 -4.78
C ASP A 248 -6.61 3.61 -4.27
N ILE A 249 -7.63 3.54 -5.13
CA ILE A 249 -9.01 3.21 -4.76
C ILE A 249 -9.49 1.92 -5.44
N SER A 250 -10.41 1.19 -4.80
CA SER A 250 -11.10 0.09 -5.46
C SER A 250 -12.18 0.62 -6.42
N GLU A 251 -12.27 0.03 -7.63
CA GLU A 251 -13.36 0.33 -8.59
C GLU A 251 -14.76 0.07 -8.01
N GLU A 252 -14.86 -0.75 -6.99
CA GLU A 252 -16.13 -1.11 -6.37
C GLU A 252 -16.65 -0.05 -5.40
N ASN A 253 -15.80 0.89 -4.94
CA ASN A 253 -16.24 1.97 -4.07
C ASN A 253 -16.71 3.18 -4.90
N ALA A 254 -18.00 3.20 -5.23
CA ALA A 254 -18.61 4.30 -6.01
C ALA A 254 -18.45 5.67 -5.31
N GLN A 255 -18.40 5.70 -3.97
CA GLN A 255 -18.22 6.94 -3.22
C GLN A 255 -16.77 7.44 -3.29
N ALA A 256 -15.78 6.54 -3.30
CA ALA A 256 -14.39 6.89 -3.53
C ALA A 256 -14.18 7.41 -4.97
N LEU A 257 -14.79 6.77 -5.97
CA LEU A 257 -14.80 7.27 -7.35
C LEU A 257 -15.40 8.68 -7.45
N ALA A 258 -16.55 8.92 -6.80
CA ALA A 258 -17.16 10.26 -6.75
C ALA A 258 -16.27 11.28 -6.03
N LEU A 259 -15.52 10.87 -5.00
CA LEU A 259 -14.61 11.74 -4.25
C LEU A 259 -13.44 12.20 -5.13
N VAL A 260 -12.76 11.29 -5.84
CA VAL A 260 -11.64 11.65 -6.73
C VAL A 260 -12.10 12.52 -7.90
N GLN A 261 -13.30 12.28 -8.45
CA GLN A 261 -13.89 13.12 -9.50
C GLN A 261 -14.19 14.54 -9.01
N ARG A 262 -14.74 14.70 -7.79
CA ARG A 262 -15.01 16.02 -7.19
C ARG A 262 -13.76 16.83 -6.90
N LEU A 263 -12.60 16.17 -6.75
CA LEU A 263 -11.29 16.79 -6.51
C LEU A 263 -10.49 16.93 -7.82
N ASP A 264 -11.11 16.68 -8.97
CA ASP A 264 -10.51 16.74 -10.31
C ASP A 264 -9.22 15.91 -10.43
N MET A 265 -9.17 14.77 -9.72
CA MET A 265 -8.04 13.86 -9.81
C MET A 265 -8.10 13.07 -11.13
N GLN A 266 -6.94 12.86 -11.73
CA GLN A 266 -6.81 12.17 -13.02
C GLN A 266 -6.40 10.72 -12.81
N PHE A 267 -6.98 9.81 -13.60
CA PHE A 267 -6.58 8.41 -13.62
C PHE A 267 -5.15 8.26 -14.14
N VAL A 268 -4.34 7.42 -13.48
CA VAL A 268 -2.92 7.19 -13.82
C VAL A 268 -2.71 5.78 -14.35
N PHE A 269 -3.06 4.77 -13.57
CA PHE A 269 -2.99 3.36 -13.97
C PHE A 269 -3.84 2.49 -13.03
N GLU A 270 -3.93 1.19 -13.35
CA GLU A 270 -4.68 0.23 -12.56
C GLU A 270 -3.91 -1.05 -12.29
N THR A 271 -4.31 -1.76 -11.24
CA THR A 271 -3.86 -3.11 -10.93
C THR A 271 -5.06 -4.05 -10.83
N ALA A 272 -4.80 -5.35 -11.00
CA ALA A 272 -5.76 -6.40 -10.75
C ALA A 272 -5.55 -6.95 -9.32
N ARG A 273 -6.48 -6.67 -8.38
CA ARG A 273 -6.51 -7.33 -7.08
C ARG A 273 -7.00 -8.76 -7.28
N MET A 274 -6.15 -9.72 -6.93
CA MET A 274 -6.46 -11.15 -7.09
C MET A 274 -6.13 -11.88 -5.79
N TYR A 275 -6.80 -13.02 -5.56
CA TYR A 275 -6.59 -13.88 -4.39
C TYR A 275 -6.40 -15.34 -4.79
N SER A 276 -5.54 -16.05 -4.04
CA SER A 276 -5.30 -17.50 -4.24
C SER A 276 -6.42 -18.39 -3.69
N GLN A 277 -7.25 -17.85 -2.80
CA GLN A 277 -8.43 -18.50 -2.22
C GLN A 277 -9.63 -17.55 -2.32
N ALA A 278 -10.62 -17.73 -1.45
CA ALA A 278 -11.79 -16.88 -1.40
C ALA A 278 -11.41 -15.41 -1.13
N ARG A 279 -12.09 -14.49 -1.81
CA ARG A 279 -11.96 -13.07 -1.56
C ARG A 279 -12.30 -12.77 -0.09
N PRO A 280 -11.47 -12.02 0.65
CA PRO A 280 -11.77 -11.60 2.02
C PRO A 280 -13.09 -10.80 2.09
N ALA A 281 -13.88 -11.11 3.12
CA ALA A 281 -15.18 -10.47 3.35
C ALA A 281 -14.99 -9.11 4.03
N LEU A 282 -14.53 -8.11 3.28
CA LEU A 282 -14.34 -6.73 3.74
C LEU A 282 -15.47 -5.82 3.27
N ASN A 283 -15.72 -4.72 4.01
CA ASN A 283 -16.63 -3.68 3.55
C ASN A 283 -15.92 -2.73 2.59
N TRP A 284 -15.87 -3.11 1.32
CA TRP A 284 -15.17 -2.36 0.26
C TRP A 284 -15.72 -0.94 0.07
N GLN A 285 -17.00 -0.68 0.44
CA GLN A 285 -17.59 0.66 0.38
C GLN A 285 -17.01 1.63 1.41
N HIS A 286 -16.31 1.13 2.43
CA HIS A 286 -15.63 1.94 3.45
C HIS A 286 -14.12 2.07 3.22
N ILE A 287 -13.58 1.46 2.16
CA ILE A 287 -12.17 1.56 1.76
C ILE A 287 -12.07 2.62 0.66
N TYR A 288 -11.79 3.86 1.04
CA TYR A 288 -11.62 5.00 0.13
C TYR A 288 -10.19 5.12 -0.41
N GLY A 289 -9.25 4.43 0.18
CA GLY A 289 -7.87 4.30 -0.27
C GLY A 289 -7.22 3.09 0.38
N ILE A 290 -6.59 2.22 -0.42
CA ILE A 290 -5.80 1.10 0.11
C ILE A 290 -4.49 1.60 0.69
N SER A 291 -3.82 0.78 1.50
CA SER A 291 -2.55 1.20 2.14
C SER A 291 -1.42 1.34 1.13
N SER A 292 -1.22 0.33 0.31
CA SER A 292 -0.25 0.32 -0.79
C SER A 292 -0.50 -0.85 -1.74
N PHE A 293 0.00 -0.76 -2.97
CA PHE A 293 -0.02 -1.89 -3.91
C PHE A 293 1.02 -2.96 -3.56
N GLU A 294 1.99 -2.62 -2.74
CA GLU A 294 3.13 -3.48 -2.41
C GLU A 294 2.83 -4.44 -1.26
N LEU A 295 1.93 -4.05 -0.34
CA LEU A 295 1.62 -4.81 0.88
C LEU A 295 0.11 -5.08 1.08
N GLY A 296 -0.75 -4.56 0.20
CA GLY A 296 -2.20 -4.71 0.24
C GLY A 296 -2.99 -3.62 0.93
#